data_3c7ed3cb898c89c4b20ed87430a07ffd
#
_entry.id   3c7ed3cb898c89c4b20ed87430a07ffd
#
_cell.length_a   1.000
_cell.length_b   1.000
_cell.length_c   1.000
_cell.angle_alpha   90.00
_cell.angle_beta   90.00
_cell.angle_gamma   90.00
#
_symmetry.space_group_name_H-M   'P 1'
#
loop_
_entity.id
_entity.type
_entity.pdbx_description
1 polymer ?
#
loop_
_entity_poly.entity_id
_entity_poly.type
_entity_poly.pdbx_seq_one_letter_code
_entity_poly.pdbx_strand_id
1 'polypeptide(L)'
;MILRRFELRLLQEIGYEVPLKNDIQGSIIDPKKQYFYEAGSGASDDKKFSNQLVISGKTLIDMADDNYENKDTEKQSKQLMRYLINHYIGDKPLYSKQLFMTNGD
;
A
#
# COMPACT_ATOMS: atom_id res chain seq x y z
N MET A 1 14.90 3.20 -0.40
CA MET A 1 14.76 2.28 0.67
C MET A 1 13.96 1.07 0.23
N ILE A 2 14.41 -0.04 0.59
CA ILE A 2 14.02 -1.28 -0.03
C ILE A 2 12.87 -1.99 0.66
N LEU A 3 12.51 -1.55 1.86
CA LEU A 3 11.45 -2.20 2.61
C LEU A 3 10.10 -2.18 1.89
N ARG A 4 9.82 -1.10 1.14
CA ARG A 4 8.55 -1.00 0.42
C ARG A 4 8.41 -2.10 -0.61
N ARG A 5 9.47 -2.36 -1.35
CA ARG A 5 9.48 -3.41 -2.35
C ARG A 5 9.29 -4.78 -1.70
N PHE A 6 9.99 -5.00 -0.61
CA PHE A 6 9.88 -6.26 0.13
C PHE A 6 8.47 -6.47 0.65
N GLU A 7 7.88 -5.43 1.21
CA GLU A 7 6.52 -5.52 1.76
C GLU A 7 5.49 -5.83 0.68
N LEU A 8 5.61 -5.16 -0.47
CA LEU A 8 4.70 -5.43 -1.58
C LEU A 8 4.83 -6.87 -2.05
N ARG A 9 6.05 -7.35 -2.16
CA ARG A 9 6.30 -8.70 -2.61
C ARG A 9 5.78 -9.72 -1.61
N LEU A 10 5.94 -9.44 -0.34
CA LEU A 10 5.44 -10.32 0.70
C LEU A 10 3.93 -10.48 0.58
N LEU A 11 3.20 -9.40 0.44
CA LEU A 11 1.76 -9.47 0.30
C LEU A 11 1.35 -10.24 -0.95
N GLN A 12 2.05 -10.04 -2.06
CA GLN A 12 1.76 -10.78 -3.28
C GLN A 12 1.95 -12.27 -3.10
N GLU A 13 3.01 -12.67 -2.40
CA GLU A 13 3.33 -14.08 -2.23
C GLU A 13 2.35 -14.79 -1.33
N ILE A 14 1.73 -14.09 -0.41
CA ILE A 14 0.70 -14.71 0.44
C ILE A 14 -0.70 -14.55 -0.14
N GLY A 15 -0.80 -14.06 -1.37
CA GLY A 15 -2.04 -14.07 -2.12
C GLY A 15 -2.82 -12.77 -2.16
N TYR A 16 -2.24 -11.67 -1.69
CA TYR A 16 -2.91 -10.38 -1.70
C TYR A 16 -2.31 -9.46 -2.74
N GLU A 17 -3.16 -8.92 -3.60
CA GLU A 17 -2.73 -7.96 -4.58
C GLU A 17 -2.82 -6.54 -4.04
N VAL A 18 -1.87 -5.70 -4.46
CA VAL A 18 -1.88 -4.29 -4.14
C VAL A 18 -1.90 -3.53 -5.46
N PRO A 19 -3.10 -3.21 -5.98
CA PRO A 19 -3.18 -2.50 -7.27
C PRO A 19 -2.64 -1.08 -7.13
N LEU A 20 -1.71 -0.72 -8.01
CA LEU A 20 -1.04 0.56 -7.97
C LEU A 20 -1.16 1.37 -9.25
N LYS A 21 -1.52 0.73 -10.36
CA LYS A 21 -1.53 1.40 -11.66
C LYS A 21 -2.91 1.86 -12.08
N ASN A 22 -3.95 1.23 -11.55
CA ASN A 22 -5.32 1.55 -11.91
C ASN A 22 -6.17 1.69 -10.66
N ASP A 23 -7.22 2.49 -10.76
CA ASP A 23 -8.18 2.61 -9.66
C ASP A 23 -9.19 1.47 -9.73
N ILE A 24 -10.17 1.47 -8.82
CA ILE A 24 -11.14 0.37 -8.71
C ILE A 24 -12.05 0.29 -9.91
N GLN A 25 -12.11 1.33 -10.73
CA GLN A 25 -12.91 1.35 -11.95
C GLN A 25 -12.11 0.97 -13.17
N GLY A 26 -10.81 0.71 -13.01
CA GLY A 26 -9.95 0.36 -14.11
C GLY A 26 -9.30 1.53 -14.82
N SER A 27 -9.53 2.74 -14.35
CA SER A 27 -8.91 3.93 -14.93
C SER A 27 -7.47 4.07 -14.45
N ILE A 28 -6.62 4.61 -15.31
CA ILE A 28 -5.22 4.81 -14.97
C ILE A 28 -5.11 5.85 -13.86
N ILE A 29 -4.26 5.59 -12.88
CA ILE A 29 -4.03 6.51 -11.78
C ILE A 29 -3.47 7.83 -12.29
N ASP A 30 -4.05 8.93 -11.82
CA ASP A 30 -3.63 10.28 -12.18
C ASP A 30 -2.72 10.81 -11.09
N PRO A 31 -1.47 11.17 -11.40
CA PRO A 31 -0.54 11.64 -10.36
C PRO A 31 -0.97 12.94 -9.68
N LYS A 32 -1.89 13.67 -10.30
CA LYS A 32 -2.35 14.94 -9.74
C LYS A 32 -3.55 14.78 -8.82
N LYS A 33 -4.14 13.57 -8.74
CA LYS A 33 -5.30 13.33 -7.90
C LYS A 33 -4.93 12.75 -6.56
N GLN A 34 -5.83 12.93 -5.60
CA GLN A 34 -5.79 12.22 -4.33
C GLN A 34 -6.75 11.05 -4.42
N TYR A 35 -6.34 9.94 -3.82
CA TYR A 35 -7.17 8.73 -3.83
C TYR A 35 -7.42 8.27 -2.41
N PHE A 36 -8.49 7.52 -2.25
CA PHE A 36 -8.82 6.83 -1.00
C PHE A 36 -8.54 5.36 -1.23
N TYR A 37 -7.65 4.80 -0.46
CA TYR A 37 -7.22 3.41 -0.63
C TYR A 37 -7.90 2.53 0.41
N GLU A 38 -8.52 1.45 -0.06
CA GLU A 38 -9.17 0.49 0.79
C GLU A 38 -8.54 -0.88 0.58
N ALA A 39 -8.15 -1.53 1.68
CA ALA A 39 -7.57 -2.87 1.60
C ALA A 39 -8.59 -3.81 0.98
N GLY A 40 -8.11 -4.61 0.03
CA GLY A 40 -8.96 -5.55 -0.68
C GLY A 40 -9.64 -4.97 -1.91
N SER A 41 -9.76 -3.66 -2.02
CA SER A 41 -10.44 -3.02 -3.15
C SER A 41 -9.50 -2.22 -4.03
N GLY A 42 -8.64 -1.40 -3.43
CA GLY A 42 -7.71 -0.56 -4.17
C GLY A 42 -8.02 0.91 -4.02
N ALA A 43 -7.58 1.70 -4.99
CA ALA A 43 -7.69 3.16 -4.95
C ALA A 43 -8.97 3.64 -5.61
N SER A 44 -9.58 4.65 -5.01
CA SER A 44 -10.79 5.28 -5.55
C SER A 44 -10.69 6.78 -5.36
N ASP A 45 -11.15 7.55 -6.34
CA ASP A 45 -11.21 8.99 -6.19
C ASP A 45 -12.52 9.44 -5.53
N ASP A 46 -13.34 8.50 -5.11
CA ASP A 46 -14.64 8.77 -4.49
C ASP A 46 -14.61 8.32 -3.02
N LYS A 47 -14.75 9.26 -2.11
CA LYS A 47 -14.72 8.96 -0.68
C LYS A 47 -16.04 8.33 -0.26
N LYS A 48 -15.98 7.07 0.16
CA LYS A 48 -17.17 6.35 0.59
C LYS A 48 -17.20 6.13 2.10
N PHE A 49 -16.04 5.95 2.72
CA PHE A 49 -15.96 5.65 4.14
C PHE A 49 -14.94 6.55 4.79
N SER A 50 -15.18 6.90 6.04
CA SER A 50 -14.32 7.83 6.76
C SER A 50 -12.99 7.23 7.17
N ASN A 51 -12.87 5.91 7.17
CA ASN A 51 -11.66 5.23 7.63
C ASN A 51 -10.73 4.80 6.49
N GLN A 52 -10.98 5.30 5.29
CA GLN A 52 -10.09 4.99 4.18
C GLN A 52 -8.82 5.82 4.27
N LEU A 53 -7.73 5.23 3.82
CA LEU A 53 -6.44 5.92 3.77
C LEU A 53 -6.38 6.84 2.56
N VAL A 54 -5.96 8.08 2.78
CA VAL A 54 -5.79 9.03 1.69
C VAL A 54 -4.36 8.92 1.18
N ILE A 55 -4.21 8.80 -0.15
CA ILE A 55 -2.90 8.66 -0.77
C ILE A 55 -2.88 9.39 -2.11
N SER A 56 -1.74 9.99 -2.43
CA SER A 56 -1.55 10.71 -3.69
C SER A 56 -1.41 9.73 -4.85
N GLY A 57 -1.97 10.09 -6.00
CA GLY A 57 -1.77 9.30 -7.21
C GLY A 57 -0.30 9.19 -7.57
N LYS A 58 0.47 10.25 -7.34
CA LYS A 58 1.90 10.20 -7.58
C LYS A 58 2.58 9.13 -6.75
N THR A 59 2.17 8.99 -5.49
CA THR A 59 2.73 7.95 -4.62
C THR A 59 2.44 6.57 -5.19
N LEU A 60 1.22 6.32 -5.65
CA LEU A 60 0.87 5.03 -6.21
C LEU A 60 1.68 4.73 -7.47
N ILE A 61 1.85 5.72 -8.33
CA ILE A 61 2.64 5.56 -9.55
C ILE A 61 4.10 5.30 -9.21
N ASP A 62 4.64 6.07 -8.27
CA ASP A 62 6.04 5.90 -7.86
C ASP A 62 6.26 4.52 -7.28
N MET A 63 5.33 4.02 -6.49
CA MET A 63 5.43 2.67 -5.93
C MET A 63 5.41 1.61 -7.02
N ALA A 64 4.57 1.80 -8.04
CA ALA A 64 4.53 0.87 -9.16
C ALA A 64 5.85 0.84 -9.92
N ASP A 65 6.55 1.97 -9.95
CA ASP A 65 7.83 2.10 -10.62
C ASP A 65 9.02 1.81 -9.70
N ASP A 66 8.75 1.44 -8.46
CA ASP A 66 9.78 1.18 -7.45
C ASP A 66 10.68 2.40 -7.24
N ASN A 67 10.09 3.59 -7.27
CA ASN A 67 10.79 4.86 -7.15
C ASN A 67 10.38 5.56 -5.86
N TYR A 68 11.29 5.62 -4.89
CA TYR A 68 11.02 6.19 -3.57
C TYR A 68 11.89 7.40 -3.27
N GLU A 69 12.31 8.11 -4.30
CA GLU A 69 13.17 9.29 -4.12
C GLU A 69 12.41 10.49 -3.58
N ASN A 70 11.14 10.60 -3.91
CA ASN A 70 10.31 11.69 -3.42
C ASN A 70 9.94 11.45 -1.97
N LYS A 71 10.11 12.47 -1.11
CA LYS A 71 9.88 12.32 0.31
C LYS A 71 8.43 12.05 0.66
N ASP A 72 7.52 12.66 -0.08
CA ASP A 72 6.09 12.41 0.13
C ASP A 72 5.73 10.99 -0.25
N THR A 73 6.31 10.51 -1.34
CA THR A 73 6.11 9.12 -1.76
C THR A 73 6.63 8.16 -0.68
N GLU A 74 7.80 8.43 -0.15
CA GLU A 74 8.37 7.60 0.88
C GLU A 74 7.48 7.54 2.11
N LYS A 75 7.01 8.70 2.55
CA LYS A 75 6.16 8.78 3.74
C LYS A 75 4.81 8.11 3.51
N GLN A 76 4.17 8.43 2.40
CA GLN A 76 2.83 7.90 2.15
C GLN A 76 2.86 6.40 1.85
N SER A 77 3.90 5.93 1.15
CA SER A 77 4.02 4.50 0.89
C SER A 77 4.20 3.72 2.18
N LYS A 78 4.92 4.27 3.13
CA LYS A 78 5.09 3.65 4.43
C LYS A 78 3.75 3.54 5.15
N GLN A 79 2.95 4.59 5.09
CA GLN A 79 1.62 4.59 5.70
C GLN A 79 0.71 3.56 5.03
N LEU A 80 0.75 3.50 3.71
CA LEU A 80 -0.06 2.54 2.97
C LEU A 80 0.32 1.11 3.33
N MET A 81 1.61 0.81 3.34
CA MET A 81 2.04 -0.55 3.63
C MET A 81 1.71 -0.94 5.06
N ARG A 82 1.84 -0.03 6.02
CA ARG A 82 1.45 -0.30 7.39
C ARG A 82 -0.04 -0.62 7.49
N TYR A 83 -0.85 0.17 6.79
CA TYR A 83 -2.29 -0.06 6.76
C TYR A 83 -2.64 -1.42 6.16
N LEU A 84 -2.02 -1.76 5.03
CA LEU A 84 -2.32 -3.01 4.36
C LEU A 84 -1.82 -4.22 5.15
N ILE A 85 -0.64 -4.13 5.71
CA ILE A 85 -0.08 -5.22 6.50
C ILE A 85 -0.92 -5.47 7.73
N ASN A 86 -1.33 -4.41 8.42
CA ASN A 86 -2.20 -4.55 9.57
C ASN A 86 -3.54 -5.17 9.21
N HIS A 87 -4.07 -4.81 8.05
CA HIS A 87 -5.35 -5.35 7.62
C HIS A 87 -5.26 -6.84 7.31
N TYR A 88 -4.23 -7.24 6.57
CA TYR A 88 -4.15 -8.61 6.07
C TYR A 88 -3.50 -9.57 7.06
N ILE A 89 -2.58 -9.09 7.88
CA ILE A 89 -1.76 -9.97 8.72
C ILE A 89 -1.98 -9.69 10.21
N GLY A 90 -2.41 -8.51 10.55
CA GLY A 90 -2.52 -8.08 11.94
C GLY A 90 -3.38 -8.97 12.84
N ASP A 91 -4.36 -9.65 12.26
CA ASP A 91 -5.24 -10.54 13.01
C ASP A 91 -4.64 -11.92 13.21
N LYS A 92 -3.43 -12.15 12.72
CA LYS A 92 -2.76 -13.44 12.81
C LYS A 92 -1.45 -13.27 13.57
N PRO A 93 -1.53 -13.11 14.88
CA PRO A 93 -0.38 -12.70 15.67
C PRO A 93 0.84 -13.62 15.54
N LEU A 94 0.61 -14.92 15.40
CA LEU A 94 1.74 -15.83 15.26
C LEU A 94 2.52 -15.57 13.98
N TYR A 95 1.81 -15.40 12.89
CA TYR A 95 2.46 -15.16 11.61
C TYR A 95 3.12 -13.81 11.56
N SER A 96 2.43 -12.78 12.04
CA SER A 96 3.00 -11.45 11.98
C SER A 96 4.25 -11.36 12.82
N LYS A 97 4.27 -12.01 13.98
CA LYS A 97 5.46 -12.01 14.80
C LYS A 97 6.61 -12.73 14.13
N GLN A 98 6.36 -13.86 13.55
CA GLN A 98 7.42 -14.61 12.87
C GLN A 98 7.94 -13.90 11.65
N LEU A 99 7.06 -13.25 10.89
CA LEU A 99 7.46 -12.61 9.66
C LEU A 99 8.21 -11.30 9.91
N PHE A 100 7.84 -10.56 10.95
CA PHE A 100 8.38 -9.22 11.11
C PHE A 100 9.35 -9.08 12.28
N MET A 101 9.26 -9.94 13.27
CA MET A 101 10.17 -9.85 14.40
C MET A 101 11.50 -10.52 14.14
N THR A 102 11.55 -11.47 13.23
CA THR A 102 12.82 -12.11 12.91
C THR A 102 13.85 -11.14 12.38
N ASN A 103 13.39 -10.05 11.80
CA ASN A 103 14.30 -9.07 11.22
C ASN A 103 14.54 -7.89 12.12
N GLY A 104 13.67 -7.68 13.08
CA GLY A 104 13.73 -6.51 13.90
C GLY A 104 14.36 -6.71 15.24
N ASP A 105 14.65 -7.91 15.53
CA ASP A 105 15.17 -8.20 16.88
C ASP A 105 16.65 -8.28 16.96
#